data_6dd67f4a5bc2c8e85f66b42b95df0880
#
_entry.id   6dd67f4a5bc2c8e85f66b42b95df0880
#
_cell.length_a   1.000
_cell.length_b   1.000
_cell.length_c   1.000
_cell.angle_alpha   90.00
_cell.angle_beta   90.00
_cell.angle_gamma   90.00
#
_symmetry.space_group_name_H-M   'P 1'
#
loop_
_entity.id
_entity.type
_entity.pdbx_description
1 polymer ?
#
loop_
_entity_poly.entity_id
_entity_poly.type
_entity_poly.pdbx_seq_one_letter_code
_entity_poly.pdbx_strand_id
1 'polypeptide(L)'
;MICCLAPTIGISRYINRLLQPIYDQAANLTTFFKESNTVHALENYDEQGLLRSNTLFATLHVNSLCTVVPHEQSIEALQRFLNEYVPDREIQGLAIATIVQLSRFVLQNQYFIFNNKMYRQIKGCGSGLPLNHLLANIYMFYWEEDLVKMLVNKKEIFGRCIDEIFLTWNEPENELQSFIEMAINKKYPTLSITTSIGKKVNYLDAQISHINGQLRTKINHDKDVQPRALPFILDHPPLMYSTLIRACLIRAVLCCSNMIDFYHERRDIEETFSINGYTWDYINDHIEEFFGEFNALELNYLPFIL
;
A
#
# COMPACT_ATOMS: atom_id res chain seq x y z
N MET A 1 -13.93 -12.89 -0.53
CA MET A 1 -15.13 -12.96 -1.40
C MET A 1 -14.72 -12.40 -2.76
N ILE A 2 -14.76 -13.20 -3.83
CA ILE A 2 -14.21 -12.84 -5.13
C ILE A 2 -15.35 -12.66 -6.14
N CYS A 3 -15.51 -11.44 -6.71
CA CYS A 3 -16.53 -11.12 -7.72
C CYS A 3 -15.97 -11.09 -9.15
N CYS A 4 -14.93 -11.89 -9.45
CA CYS A 4 -14.20 -11.83 -10.72
C CYS A 4 -15.06 -12.08 -11.98
N LEU A 5 -16.20 -12.75 -11.84
CA LEU A 5 -17.13 -13.06 -12.93
C LEU A 5 -18.44 -12.27 -12.85
N ALA A 6 -18.47 -11.17 -12.09
CA ALA A 6 -19.66 -10.34 -12.01
C ALA A 6 -20.05 -9.77 -13.38
N PRO A 7 -21.36 -9.74 -13.74
CA PRO A 7 -21.82 -9.16 -15.02
C PRO A 7 -21.37 -7.70 -15.22
N THR A 8 -21.12 -6.99 -14.12
CA THR A 8 -20.68 -5.58 -14.11
C THR A 8 -19.17 -5.38 -14.28
N ILE A 9 -18.37 -6.44 -14.44
CA ILE A 9 -16.90 -6.34 -14.51
C ILE A 9 -16.42 -5.47 -15.66
N GLY A 10 -17.08 -5.52 -16.82
CA GLY A 10 -16.75 -4.68 -17.96
C GLY A 10 -16.93 -3.18 -17.66
N ILE A 11 -18.05 -2.81 -17.04
CA ILE A 11 -18.33 -1.44 -16.61
C ILE A 11 -17.31 -1.01 -15.53
N SER A 12 -17.05 -1.88 -14.55
CA SER A 12 -16.10 -1.62 -13.47
C SER A 12 -14.69 -1.33 -14.02
N ARG A 13 -14.20 -2.15 -14.96
CA ARG A 13 -12.88 -1.95 -15.60
C ARG A 13 -12.83 -0.65 -16.42
N TYR A 14 -13.89 -0.37 -17.14
CA TYR A 14 -13.97 0.83 -17.96
C TYR A 14 -13.93 2.10 -17.10
N ILE A 15 -14.80 2.21 -16.10
CA ILE A 15 -14.84 3.37 -15.19
C ILE A 15 -13.53 3.50 -14.42
N ASN A 16 -12.98 2.40 -13.91
CA ASN A 16 -11.69 2.43 -13.22
C ASN A 16 -10.57 2.99 -14.11
N ARG A 17 -10.50 2.59 -15.38
CA ARG A 17 -9.50 3.09 -16.35
C ARG A 17 -9.62 4.60 -16.57
N LEU A 18 -10.83 5.13 -16.57
CA LEU A 18 -11.07 6.57 -16.71
C LEU A 18 -10.64 7.36 -15.46
N LEU A 19 -10.92 6.83 -14.29
CA LEU A 19 -10.80 7.56 -13.02
C LEU A 19 -9.44 7.38 -12.35
N GLN A 20 -8.79 6.22 -12.52
CA GLN A 20 -7.53 5.91 -11.83
C GLN A 20 -6.45 6.96 -12.07
N PRO A 21 -6.19 7.43 -13.30
CA PRO A 21 -5.15 8.46 -13.53
C PRO A 21 -5.44 9.79 -12.81
N ILE A 22 -6.72 10.16 -12.69
CA ILE A 22 -7.14 11.39 -12.02
C ILE A 22 -6.91 11.24 -10.50
N TYR A 23 -7.28 10.08 -9.96
CA TYR A 23 -7.05 9.76 -8.55
C TYR A 23 -5.55 9.72 -8.23
N ASP A 24 -4.74 9.05 -9.05
CA ASP A 24 -3.30 8.93 -8.83
C ASP A 24 -2.62 10.32 -8.82
N GLN A 25 -3.08 11.22 -9.69
CA GLN A 25 -2.59 12.60 -9.70
C GLN A 25 -3.03 13.38 -8.46
N ALA A 26 -4.29 13.26 -8.04
CA ALA A 26 -4.84 13.99 -6.90
C ALA A 26 -4.25 13.51 -5.56
N ALA A 27 -4.03 12.21 -5.42
CA ALA A 27 -3.56 11.57 -4.19
C ALA A 27 -2.04 11.30 -4.17
N ASN A 28 -1.29 11.80 -5.15
CA ASN A 28 0.14 11.52 -5.34
C ASN A 28 0.99 11.74 -4.08
N LEU A 29 0.72 12.79 -3.33
CA LEU A 29 1.53 13.16 -2.14
C LEU A 29 1.17 12.35 -0.89
N THR A 30 0.05 11.65 -0.89
CA THR A 30 -0.48 10.94 0.29
C THR A 30 -0.60 9.44 0.08
N THR A 31 -0.30 8.94 -1.12
CA THR A 31 -0.39 7.53 -1.45
C THR A 31 0.98 6.87 -1.48
N PHE A 32 1.15 5.84 -0.66
CA PHE A 32 2.30 4.95 -0.71
C PHE A 32 1.86 3.63 -1.35
N PHE A 33 2.39 3.33 -2.53
CA PHE A 33 2.07 2.11 -3.26
C PHE A 33 2.84 0.89 -2.78
N LYS A 34 3.99 1.13 -2.14
CA LYS A 34 4.91 0.10 -1.67
C LYS A 34 5.62 0.60 -0.42
N GLU A 35 6.19 -0.34 0.34
CA GLU A 35 7.06 -0.08 1.48
C GLU A 35 8.24 0.84 1.14
N SER A 36 8.82 0.71 -0.06
CA SER A 36 9.91 1.56 -0.52
C SER A 36 9.55 3.05 -0.62
N ASN A 37 8.29 3.38 -0.91
CA ASN A 37 7.85 4.79 -0.88
C ASN A 37 7.95 5.38 0.54
N THR A 38 7.63 4.58 1.54
CA THR A 38 7.72 4.98 2.96
C THR A 38 9.17 5.14 3.38
N VAL A 39 10.04 4.21 2.99
CA VAL A 39 11.48 4.29 3.28
C VAL A 39 12.07 5.55 2.66
N HIS A 40 11.82 5.81 1.39
CA HIS A 40 12.29 7.01 0.71
C HIS A 40 11.74 8.31 1.32
N ALA A 41 10.47 8.34 1.73
CA ALA A 41 9.91 9.48 2.43
C ALA A 41 10.58 9.73 3.78
N LEU A 42 10.95 8.65 4.49
CA LEU A 42 11.67 8.72 5.77
C LEU A 42 13.13 9.15 5.60
N GLU A 43 13.81 8.71 4.56
CA GLU A 43 15.15 9.17 4.21
C GLU A 43 15.16 10.68 3.96
N ASN A 44 14.24 11.18 3.14
CA ASN A 44 14.08 12.61 2.91
C ASN A 44 13.73 13.38 4.20
N TYR A 45 12.95 12.77 5.08
CA TYR A 45 12.57 13.36 6.38
C TYR A 45 13.77 13.45 7.32
N ASP A 46 14.63 12.44 7.33
CA ASP A 46 15.89 12.41 8.09
C ASP A 46 16.90 13.40 7.52
N GLU A 47 17.09 13.47 6.22
CA GLU A 47 17.96 14.45 5.55
C GLU A 47 17.56 15.89 5.85
N GLN A 48 16.28 16.17 6.04
CA GLN A 48 15.78 17.48 6.46
C GLN A 48 15.96 17.75 7.96
N GLY A 49 16.53 16.82 8.73
CA GLY A 49 16.75 16.92 10.17
C GLY A 49 15.44 16.87 11.00
N LEU A 50 14.37 16.33 10.42
CA LEU A 50 13.07 16.21 11.08
C LEU A 50 12.96 14.95 11.93
N LEU A 51 13.75 13.92 11.65
CA LEU A 51 13.82 12.70 12.45
C LEU A 51 14.62 12.96 13.73
N ARG A 52 13.94 12.94 14.87
CA ARG A 52 14.49 13.25 16.19
C ARG A 52 14.54 12.00 17.07
N SER A 53 15.29 12.08 18.16
CA SER A 53 15.35 10.99 19.17
C SER A 53 14.01 10.68 19.84
N ASN A 54 13.06 11.61 19.84
CA ASN A 54 11.70 11.47 20.36
C ASN A 54 10.64 11.24 19.27
N THR A 55 10.99 11.22 17.99
CA THR A 55 10.03 10.96 16.92
C THR A 55 9.32 9.63 17.16
N LEU A 56 8.01 9.64 17.05
CA LEU A 56 7.17 8.45 17.05
C LEU A 56 6.73 8.14 15.64
N PHE A 57 6.68 6.88 15.32
CA PHE A 57 6.00 6.35 14.15
C PHE A 57 4.64 5.83 14.57
N ALA A 58 3.64 6.02 13.73
CA ALA A 58 2.34 5.40 13.94
C ALA A 58 1.85 4.72 12.67
N THR A 59 1.27 3.54 12.86
CA THR A 59 0.55 2.83 11.82
C THR A 59 -0.90 2.65 12.22
N LEU A 60 -1.82 2.89 11.27
CA LEU A 60 -3.24 2.71 11.47
C LEU A 60 -3.74 1.74 10.39
N HIS A 61 -4.41 0.68 10.83
CA HIS A 61 -5.05 -0.26 9.92
C HIS A 61 -6.57 -0.12 10.00
N VAL A 62 -7.21 0.19 8.87
CA VAL A 62 -8.66 0.29 8.76
C VAL A 62 -9.23 -1.10 8.54
N ASN A 63 -9.75 -1.70 9.62
CA ASN A 63 -10.24 -3.07 9.60
C ASN A 63 -11.38 -3.24 8.58
N SER A 64 -11.19 -4.19 7.67
CA SER A 64 -12.21 -4.57 6.69
C SER A 64 -12.76 -3.40 5.84
N LEU A 65 -11.94 -2.40 5.50
CA LEU A 65 -12.31 -1.20 4.76
C LEU A 65 -13.30 -1.49 3.63
N CYS A 66 -12.95 -2.42 2.73
CA CYS A 66 -13.78 -2.76 1.58
C CYS A 66 -15.16 -3.31 1.93
N THR A 67 -15.38 -3.82 3.14
CA THR A 67 -16.68 -4.43 3.54
C THR A 67 -17.54 -3.49 4.36
N VAL A 68 -16.98 -2.43 4.92
CA VAL A 68 -17.72 -1.55 5.85
C VAL A 68 -18.16 -0.24 5.23
N VAL A 69 -17.52 0.23 4.15
CA VAL A 69 -17.87 1.52 3.52
C VAL A 69 -19.26 1.46 2.91
N PRO A 70 -20.20 2.36 3.30
CA PRO A 70 -21.55 2.38 2.74
C PRO A 70 -21.55 2.82 1.27
N HIS A 71 -22.39 2.18 0.43
CA HIS A 71 -22.47 2.46 -1.00
C HIS A 71 -22.76 3.94 -1.29
N GLU A 72 -23.74 4.54 -0.60
CA GLU A 72 -24.13 5.93 -0.84
C GLU A 72 -23.01 6.91 -0.51
N GLN A 73 -22.31 6.71 0.62
CA GLN A 73 -21.18 7.55 0.99
C GLN A 73 -20.01 7.43 0.00
N SER A 74 -19.77 6.22 -0.54
CA SER A 74 -18.77 6.03 -1.61
C SER A 74 -19.15 6.81 -2.88
N ILE A 75 -20.42 6.83 -3.23
CA ILE A 75 -20.95 7.56 -4.40
C ILE A 75 -20.92 9.08 -4.17
N GLU A 76 -21.25 9.54 -2.97
CA GLU A 76 -21.13 10.96 -2.60
C GLU A 76 -19.66 11.44 -2.65
N ALA A 77 -18.74 10.63 -2.13
CA ALA A 77 -17.31 10.90 -2.22
C ALA A 77 -16.83 10.95 -3.67
N LEU A 78 -17.26 9.99 -4.51
CA LEU A 78 -16.97 10.00 -5.94
C LEU A 78 -17.49 11.25 -6.63
N GLN A 79 -18.73 11.63 -6.36
CA GLN A 79 -19.34 12.83 -6.96
C GLN A 79 -18.59 14.11 -6.56
N ARG A 80 -18.22 14.23 -5.27
CA ARG A 80 -17.41 15.33 -4.77
C ARG A 80 -16.06 15.36 -5.50
N PHE A 81 -15.40 14.22 -5.60
CA PHE A 81 -14.10 14.08 -6.26
C PHE A 81 -14.14 14.50 -7.73
N LEU A 82 -15.14 14.02 -8.47
CA LEU A 82 -15.28 14.38 -9.88
C LEU A 82 -15.61 15.87 -10.08
N ASN A 83 -16.41 16.47 -9.22
CA ASN A 83 -16.69 17.91 -9.29
C ASN A 83 -15.46 18.75 -8.99
N GLU A 84 -14.53 18.29 -8.16
CA GLU A 84 -13.33 18.99 -7.73
C GLU A 84 -12.20 18.83 -8.76
N TYR A 85 -12.01 17.63 -9.33
CA TYR A 85 -10.86 17.28 -10.17
C TYR A 85 -11.17 17.17 -11.67
N VAL A 86 -12.44 17.32 -12.09
CA VAL A 86 -12.87 17.26 -13.49
C VAL A 86 -13.62 18.54 -13.87
N PRO A 87 -12.91 19.63 -14.19
CA PRO A 87 -13.50 20.95 -14.44
C PRO A 87 -14.49 20.97 -15.63
N ASP A 88 -14.20 20.19 -16.68
CA ASP A 88 -15.05 20.11 -17.89
C ASP A 88 -16.35 19.31 -17.68
N ARG A 89 -16.54 18.74 -16.49
CA ARG A 89 -17.67 17.88 -16.13
C ARG A 89 -17.90 16.68 -17.03
N GLU A 90 -16.88 16.30 -17.80
CA GLU A 90 -16.87 15.10 -18.62
C GLU A 90 -15.48 14.50 -18.73
N ILE A 91 -15.39 13.20 -18.93
CA ILE A 91 -14.14 12.46 -19.14
C ILE A 91 -14.31 11.65 -20.44
N GLN A 92 -13.52 11.93 -21.47
CA GLN A 92 -13.58 11.27 -22.78
C GLN A 92 -15.01 11.24 -23.36
N GLY A 93 -15.74 12.35 -23.26
CA GLY A 93 -17.11 12.49 -23.74
C GLY A 93 -18.18 11.85 -22.85
N LEU A 94 -17.82 11.34 -21.67
CA LEU A 94 -18.76 10.77 -20.71
C LEU A 94 -19.01 11.77 -19.57
N ALA A 95 -20.25 12.22 -19.44
CA ALA A 95 -20.63 13.17 -18.40
C ALA A 95 -20.42 12.56 -16.97
N ILE A 96 -20.01 13.39 -16.01
CA ILE A 96 -19.83 13.00 -14.59
C ILE A 96 -21.08 12.29 -14.05
N ALA A 97 -22.28 12.81 -14.34
CA ALA A 97 -23.52 12.20 -13.89
C ALA A 97 -23.69 10.75 -14.37
N THR A 98 -23.27 10.45 -15.61
CA THR A 98 -23.30 9.09 -16.15
C THR A 98 -22.26 8.19 -15.44
N ILE A 99 -21.05 8.71 -15.18
CA ILE A 99 -20.01 7.97 -14.44
C ILE A 99 -20.52 7.59 -13.05
N VAL A 100 -21.11 8.54 -12.33
CA VAL A 100 -21.69 8.32 -10.99
C VAL A 100 -22.82 7.28 -11.03
N GLN A 101 -23.72 7.36 -12.02
CA GLN A 101 -24.80 6.38 -12.18
C GLN A 101 -24.28 4.98 -12.49
N LEU A 102 -23.30 4.85 -13.38
CA LEU A 102 -22.67 3.57 -13.71
C LEU A 102 -21.92 2.99 -12.50
N SER A 103 -21.24 3.82 -11.72
CA SER A 103 -20.56 3.40 -10.49
C SER A 103 -21.58 2.90 -9.45
N ARG A 104 -22.70 3.60 -9.27
CA ARG A 104 -23.81 3.17 -8.42
C ARG A 104 -24.40 1.84 -8.91
N PHE A 105 -24.60 1.69 -10.21
CA PHE A 105 -25.08 0.44 -10.81
C PHE A 105 -24.12 -0.73 -10.51
N VAL A 106 -22.81 -0.54 -10.61
CA VAL A 106 -21.80 -1.56 -10.27
C VAL A 106 -21.94 -1.95 -8.80
N LEU A 107 -22.01 -1.00 -7.85
CA LEU A 107 -22.11 -1.28 -6.43
C LEU A 107 -23.41 -2.02 -6.07
N GLN A 108 -24.53 -1.66 -6.69
CA GLN A 108 -25.82 -2.27 -6.42
C GLN A 108 -26.02 -3.67 -7.01
N ASN A 109 -25.18 -4.05 -7.98
CA ASN A 109 -25.26 -5.33 -8.68
C ASN A 109 -24.06 -6.24 -8.38
N GLN A 110 -23.60 -6.25 -7.14
CA GLN A 110 -22.58 -7.15 -6.66
C GLN A 110 -23.20 -8.37 -5.98
N TYR A 111 -22.89 -9.54 -6.51
CA TYR A 111 -23.37 -10.82 -6.00
C TYR A 111 -22.22 -11.74 -5.68
N PHE A 112 -22.38 -12.57 -4.68
CA PHE A 112 -21.42 -13.60 -4.30
C PHE A 112 -22.15 -14.89 -3.90
N ILE A 113 -21.44 -15.99 -3.98
CA ILE A 113 -21.93 -17.31 -3.58
C ILE A 113 -21.28 -17.68 -2.25
N PHE A 114 -22.11 -18.06 -1.29
CA PHE A 114 -21.68 -18.61 -0.02
C PHE A 114 -22.57 -19.79 0.34
N ASN A 115 -21.98 -20.95 0.69
CA ASN A 115 -22.69 -22.19 0.96
C ASN A 115 -23.75 -22.54 -0.14
N ASN A 116 -23.35 -22.44 -1.41
CA ASN A 116 -24.18 -22.69 -2.60
C ASN A 116 -25.43 -21.80 -2.70
N LYS A 117 -25.48 -20.68 -1.98
CA LYS A 117 -26.55 -19.69 -2.08
C LYS A 117 -26.01 -18.38 -2.61
N MET A 118 -26.79 -17.71 -3.46
CA MET A 118 -26.46 -16.42 -4.01
C MET A 118 -26.91 -15.31 -3.06
N TYR A 119 -26.00 -14.38 -2.76
CA TYR A 119 -26.27 -13.19 -1.94
C TYR A 119 -25.92 -11.93 -2.71
N ARG A 120 -26.71 -10.88 -2.52
CA ARG A 120 -26.38 -9.54 -3.00
C ARG A 120 -25.69 -8.77 -1.89
N GLN A 121 -24.58 -8.13 -2.22
CA GLN A 121 -23.87 -7.26 -1.29
C GLN A 121 -24.62 -5.91 -1.19
N ILE A 122 -24.99 -5.54 0.03
CA ILE A 122 -25.77 -4.30 0.30
C ILE A 122 -24.93 -3.22 0.97
N LYS A 123 -23.73 -3.54 1.43
CA LYS A 123 -22.77 -2.64 2.06
C LYS A 123 -21.35 -3.09 1.73
N GLY A 124 -20.43 -2.14 1.61
CA GLY A 124 -19.07 -2.42 1.21
C GLY A 124 -18.97 -2.87 -0.25
N CYS A 125 -17.81 -3.34 -0.61
CA CYS A 125 -17.51 -3.78 -1.97
C CYS A 125 -16.76 -5.12 -1.96
N GLY A 126 -17.09 -5.99 -2.93
CA GLY A 126 -16.43 -7.27 -3.11
C GLY A 126 -15.04 -7.07 -3.73
N SER A 127 -14.08 -7.91 -3.34
CA SER A 127 -12.79 -7.99 -4.03
C SER A 127 -12.98 -8.52 -5.47
N GLY A 128 -12.12 -8.09 -6.38
CA GLY A 128 -12.11 -8.54 -7.78
C GLY A 128 -12.75 -7.58 -8.78
N LEU A 129 -13.41 -6.51 -8.35
CA LEU A 129 -13.84 -5.41 -9.20
C LEU A 129 -12.91 -4.22 -9.01
N PRO A 130 -12.15 -3.79 -10.04
CA PRO A 130 -11.17 -2.69 -9.91
C PRO A 130 -11.77 -1.39 -9.38
N LEU A 131 -12.97 -1.02 -9.85
CA LEU A 131 -13.66 0.18 -9.39
C LEU A 131 -13.92 0.19 -7.88
N ASN A 132 -14.09 -0.96 -7.25
CA ASN A 132 -14.37 -1.05 -5.83
C ASN A 132 -13.20 -0.53 -4.97
N HIS A 133 -11.98 -0.89 -5.34
CA HIS A 133 -10.78 -0.39 -4.67
C HIS A 133 -10.62 1.12 -4.86
N LEU A 134 -10.88 1.60 -6.07
CA LEU A 134 -10.82 3.03 -6.35
C LEU A 134 -11.87 3.83 -5.56
N LEU A 135 -13.10 3.33 -5.47
CA LEU A 135 -14.14 3.97 -4.66
C LEU A 135 -13.80 4.00 -3.17
N ALA A 136 -13.22 2.91 -2.64
CA ALA A 136 -12.74 2.88 -1.26
C ALA A 136 -11.58 3.90 -1.05
N ASN A 137 -10.68 4.01 -2.01
CA ASN A 137 -9.60 4.98 -1.98
C ASN A 137 -10.10 6.43 -2.03
N ILE A 138 -11.06 6.75 -2.89
CA ILE A 138 -11.68 8.08 -2.98
C ILE A 138 -12.44 8.41 -1.68
N TYR A 139 -13.12 7.42 -1.09
CA TYR A 139 -13.77 7.59 0.20
C TYR A 139 -12.77 7.93 1.30
N MET A 140 -11.66 7.17 1.39
CA MET A 140 -10.60 7.42 2.35
C MET A 140 -9.89 8.75 2.12
N PHE A 141 -9.71 9.18 0.87
CA PHE A 141 -9.10 10.47 0.53
C PHE A 141 -9.81 11.65 1.23
N TYR A 142 -11.13 11.63 1.31
CA TYR A 142 -11.89 12.65 2.04
C TYR A 142 -11.96 12.38 3.54
N TRP A 143 -11.88 11.13 3.96
CA TRP A 143 -11.83 10.78 5.37
C TRP A 143 -10.54 11.30 6.01
N GLU A 144 -9.42 11.14 5.33
CA GLU A 144 -8.09 11.53 5.83
C GLU A 144 -7.75 13.03 5.66
N GLU A 145 -8.57 13.79 4.96
CA GLU A 145 -8.29 15.19 4.57
C GLU A 145 -7.85 16.07 5.75
N ASP A 146 -8.55 16.00 6.90
CA ASP A 146 -8.21 16.81 8.08
C ASP A 146 -6.90 16.32 8.74
N LEU A 147 -6.67 15.01 8.75
CA LEU A 147 -5.46 14.38 9.27
C LEU A 147 -4.25 14.81 8.45
N VAL A 148 -4.34 14.71 7.14
CA VAL A 148 -3.30 15.14 6.20
C VAL A 148 -2.96 16.62 6.38
N LYS A 149 -3.97 17.49 6.40
CA LYS A 149 -3.76 18.93 6.59
C LYS A 149 -3.01 19.25 7.87
N MET A 150 -3.34 18.59 8.96
CA MET A 150 -2.67 18.79 10.24
C MET A 150 -1.22 18.32 10.22
N LEU A 151 -0.97 17.12 9.68
CA LEU A 151 0.38 16.55 9.59
C LEU A 151 1.29 17.38 8.66
N VAL A 152 0.77 17.82 7.51
CA VAL A 152 1.50 18.70 6.61
C VAL A 152 1.89 20.03 7.29
N ASN A 153 0.98 20.64 8.07
CA ASN A 153 1.28 21.88 8.81
C ASN A 153 2.38 21.67 9.87
N LYS A 154 2.49 20.47 10.42
CA LYS A 154 3.54 20.07 11.38
C LYS A 154 4.82 19.56 10.70
N LYS A 155 4.85 19.47 9.37
CA LYS A 155 5.91 18.85 8.56
C LYS A 155 6.13 17.37 8.88
N GLU A 156 5.07 16.69 9.26
CA GLU A 156 5.07 15.25 9.49
C GLU A 156 4.73 14.49 8.22
N ILE A 157 5.23 13.26 8.11
CA ILE A 157 4.89 12.35 7.02
C ILE A 157 3.46 11.85 7.22
N PHE A 158 2.73 11.74 6.13
CA PHE A 158 1.52 10.95 5.99
C PHE A 158 1.60 10.16 4.70
N GLY A 159 1.33 8.87 4.77
CA GLY A 159 1.21 8.01 3.60
C GLY A 159 0.21 6.89 3.83
N ARG A 160 -0.61 6.58 2.82
CA ARG A 160 -1.59 5.49 2.88
C ARG A 160 -1.44 4.53 1.71
N CYS A 161 -1.49 3.24 2.02
CA CYS A 161 -1.65 2.16 1.06
C CYS A 161 -2.97 1.44 1.36
N ILE A 162 -4.01 1.70 0.57
CA ILE A 162 -5.36 1.12 0.70
C ILE A 162 -5.95 1.35 2.10
N ASP A 163 -5.81 0.39 3.00
CA ASP A 163 -6.34 0.36 4.37
C ASP A 163 -5.26 0.52 5.45
N GLU A 164 -3.99 0.65 5.04
CA GLU A 164 -2.88 0.91 5.95
C GLU A 164 -2.36 2.34 5.81
N ILE A 165 -2.23 3.03 6.93
CA ILE A 165 -1.74 4.41 7.04
C ILE A 165 -0.44 4.38 7.85
N PHE A 166 0.54 5.14 7.40
CA PHE A 166 1.77 5.45 8.11
C PHE A 166 1.90 6.95 8.33
N LEU A 167 2.38 7.33 9.51
CA LEU A 167 2.69 8.72 9.81
C LEU A 167 3.85 8.85 10.81
N THR A 168 4.50 10.01 10.80
CA THR A 168 5.47 10.43 11.81
C THR A 168 4.86 11.41 12.80
N TRP A 169 5.46 11.52 13.99
CA TRP A 169 4.97 12.43 15.03
C TRP A 169 6.09 12.85 15.97
N ASN A 170 6.29 14.16 16.15
CA ASN A 170 7.33 14.73 17.00
C ASN A 170 6.83 15.35 18.31
N GLU A 171 5.53 15.38 18.51
CA GLU A 171 4.88 15.88 19.71
C GLU A 171 4.58 14.72 20.70
N PRO A 172 4.05 15.00 21.90
CA PRO A 172 3.70 13.97 22.87
C PRO A 172 2.70 12.92 22.32
N GLU A 173 2.89 11.67 22.73
CA GLU A 173 2.08 10.54 22.26
C GLU A 173 0.58 10.70 22.59
N ASN A 174 0.25 11.27 23.75
CA ASN A 174 -1.14 11.49 24.15
C ASN A 174 -1.88 12.47 23.23
N GLU A 175 -1.17 13.43 22.64
CA GLU A 175 -1.76 14.33 21.65
C GLU A 175 -2.08 13.57 20.36
N LEU A 176 -1.19 12.69 19.90
CA LEU A 176 -1.43 11.84 18.75
C LEU A 176 -2.64 10.93 18.96
N GLN A 177 -2.70 10.26 20.11
CA GLN A 177 -3.83 9.37 20.44
C GLN A 177 -5.15 10.14 20.44
N SER A 178 -5.21 11.28 21.13
CA SER A 178 -6.42 12.13 21.16
C SER A 178 -6.82 12.62 19.76
N PHE A 179 -5.85 12.92 18.92
CA PHE A 179 -6.07 13.36 17.57
C PHE A 179 -6.62 12.23 16.66
N ILE A 180 -6.04 11.04 16.74
CA ILE A 180 -6.51 9.86 16.01
C ILE A 180 -7.95 9.53 16.45
N GLU A 181 -8.24 9.50 17.75
CA GLU A 181 -9.58 9.26 18.27
C GLU A 181 -10.59 10.31 17.76
N MET A 182 -10.20 11.57 17.72
CA MET A 182 -11.04 12.65 17.20
C MET A 182 -11.30 12.48 15.70
N ALA A 183 -10.30 12.11 14.92
CA ALA A 183 -10.44 11.84 13.48
C ALA A 183 -11.38 10.66 13.20
N ILE A 184 -11.27 9.58 14.00
CA ILE A 184 -12.14 8.40 13.90
C ILE A 184 -13.60 8.73 14.24
N ASN A 185 -13.82 9.45 15.35
CA ASN A 185 -15.16 9.65 15.91
C ASN A 185 -15.95 10.77 15.19
N LYS A 186 -15.27 11.74 14.60
CA LYS A 186 -15.90 12.98 14.11
C LYS A 186 -16.71 12.82 12.83
N LYS A 187 -16.28 11.94 11.92
CA LYS A 187 -16.90 11.86 10.56
C LYS A 187 -17.54 10.52 10.23
N TYR A 188 -16.99 9.42 10.71
CA TYR A 188 -17.34 8.07 10.25
C TYR A 188 -17.24 7.03 11.37
N PRO A 189 -18.21 7.00 12.31
CA PRO A 189 -18.16 6.12 13.48
C PRO A 189 -18.24 4.62 13.14
N THR A 190 -18.34 4.27 11.87
CA THR A 190 -18.44 2.87 11.42
C THR A 190 -17.08 2.24 11.06
N LEU A 191 -16.00 3.01 11.02
CA LEU A 191 -14.67 2.47 10.74
C LEU A 191 -14.01 2.00 12.06
N SER A 192 -13.61 0.74 12.07
CA SER A 192 -12.77 0.19 13.14
C SER A 192 -11.31 0.33 12.73
N ILE A 193 -10.51 1.00 13.53
CA ILE A 193 -9.10 1.25 13.25
C ILE A 193 -8.24 0.65 14.36
N THR A 194 -7.26 -0.16 13.98
CA THR A 194 -6.22 -0.66 14.88
C THR A 194 -5.00 0.24 14.73
N THR A 195 -4.47 0.71 15.84
CA THR A 195 -3.33 1.65 15.87
C THR A 195 -2.14 1.04 16.58
N SER A 196 -0.94 1.23 16.03
CA SER A 196 0.34 0.94 16.68
C SER A 196 1.19 2.20 16.68
N ILE A 197 1.70 2.60 17.85
CA ILE A 197 2.52 3.81 18.03
C ILE A 197 3.82 3.43 18.74
N GLY A 198 4.94 3.96 18.28
CA GLY A 198 6.24 3.74 18.93
C GLY A 198 7.42 4.18 18.08
N LYS A 199 8.62 4.00 18.62
CA LYS A 199 9.89 4.22 17.88
C LYS A 199 10.21 3.09 16.90
N LYS A 200 9.39 2.05 16.90
CA LYS A 200 9.49 0.88 16.05
C LYS A 200 8.09 0.42 15.70
N VAL A 201 7.79 0.35 14.43
CA VAL A 201 6.51 -0.13 13.88
C VAL A 201 6.74 -1.01 12.67
N ASN A 202 5.73 -1.80 12.32
CA ASN A 202 5.68 -2.51 11.04
C ASN A 202 4.66 -1.81 10.15
N TYR A 203 5.04 -1.53 8.91
CA TYR A 203 4.15 -0.96 7.91
C TYR A 203 4.32 -1.69 6.59
N LEU A 204 3.25 -2.21 6.05
CA LEU A 204 3.30 -3.18 4.95
C LEU A 204 4.30 -4.30 5.30
N ASP A 205 5.23 -4.56 4.41
CA ASP A 205 6.27 -5.56 4.64
C ASP A 205 7.59 -4.96 5.19
N ALA A 206 7.60 -3.70 5.63
CA ALA A 206 8.78 -3.08 6.21
C ALA A 206 8.67 -2.95 7.73
N GLN A 207 9.74 -3.24 8.43
CA GLN A 207 9.95 -2.85 9.82
C GLN A 207 10.70 -1.53 9.83
N ILE A 208 10.10 -0.51 10.41
CA ILE A 208 10.61 0.86 10.48
C ILE A 208 10.93 1.19 11.95
N SER A 209 12.13 1.67 12.21
CA SER A 209 12.56 2.07 13.55
C SER A 209 13.62 3.17 13.48
N HIS A 210 13.90 3.80 14.60
CA HIS A 210 15.10 4.63 14.76
C HIS A 210 15.74 4.41 16.15
N ILE A 211 17.04 4.63 16.22
CA ILE A 211 17.80 4.64 17.47
C ILE A 211 18.40 6.04 17.61
N ASN A 212 17.89 6.81 18.58
CA ASN A 212 18.32 8.20 18.84
C ASN A 212 18.28 9.11 17.59
N GLY A 213 17.29 8.94 16.73
CA GLY A 213 17.14 9.72 15.51
C GLY A 213 17.88 9.15 14.29
N GLN A 214 18.55 8.03 14.41
CA GLN A 214 19.14 7.32 13.27
C GLN A 214 18.14 6.32 12.70
N LEU A 215 17.70 6.54 11.48
CA LEU A 215 16.75 5.68 10.78
C LEU A 215 17.30 4.27 10.61
N ARG A 216 16.46 3.28 10.85
CA ARG A 216 16.74 1.89 10.58
C ARG A 216 15.51 1.21 10.00
N THR A 217 15.62 0.74 8.79
CA THR A 217 14.56 0.01 8.09
C THR A 217 15.07 -1.34 7.61
N LYS A 218 14.18 -2.32 7.57
CA LYS A 218 14.44 -3.65 7.02
C LYS A 218 13.12 -4.32 6.63
N ILE A 219 13.19 -5.40 5.89
CA ILE A 219 12.00 -6.21 5.59
C ILE A 219 11.52 -6.91 6.86
N ASN A 220 10.21 -6.92 7.04
CA ASN A 220 9.54 -7.60 8.13
C ASN A 220 9.03 -8.95 7.64
N HIS A 221 9.55 -10.02 8.22
CA HIS A 221 9.05 -11.37 7.99
C HIS A 221 8.16 -11.80 9.16
N ASP A 222 6.96 -12.27 8.84
CA ASP A 222 6.10 -12.91 9.83
C ASP A 222 6.70 -14.29 10.16
N LYS A 223 7.07 -14.48 11.41
CA LYS A 223 7.70 -15.72 11.89
C LYS A 223 6.78 -16.93 11.82
N ASP A 224 5.47 -16.70 11.82
CA ASP A 224 4.45 -17.74 11.79
C ASP A 224 4.07 -18.16 10.35
N VAL A 225 4.58 -17.44 9.35
CA VAL A 225 4.33 -17.70 7.93
C VAL A 225 5.57 -18.33 7.31
N GLN A 226 5.44 -19.55 6.79
CA GLN A 226 6.54 -20.14 6.02
C GLN A 226 6.86 -19.30 4.78
N PRO A 227 8.15 -19.07 4.49
CA PRO A 227 8.57 -18.37 3.28
C PRO A 227 8.02 -19.07 2.03
N ARG A 228 7.31 -18.34 1.19
CA ARG A 228 6.73 -18.89 -0.04
C ARG A 228 7.26 -18.13 -1.24
N ALA A 229 7.91 -18.85 -2.13
CA ALA A 229 8.16 -18.40 -3.49
C ALA A 229 7.33 -19.24 -4.45
N LEU A 230 7.23 -18.83 -5.71
CA LEU A 230 6.67 -19.65 -6.77
C LEU A 230 7.52 -20.92 -6.88
N PRO A 231 6.94 -22.13 -6.70
CA PRO A 231 7.70 -23.39 -6.82
C PRO A 231 8.37 -23.51 -8.18
N PHE A 232 9.60 -24.00 -8.20
CA PHE A 232 10.33 -24.25 -9.46
C PHE A 232 9.74 -25.49 -10.16
N ILE A 233 8.79 -25.24 -11.07
CA ILE A 233 8.07 -26.27 -11.83
C ILE A 233 8.35 -26.00 -13.31
N LEU A 234 8.66 -27.06 -14.08
CA LEU A 234 9.03 -26.95 -15.49
C LEU A 234 7.97 -26.31 -16.43
N ASP A 235 6.74 -26.13 -15.95
CA ASP A 235 5.62 -25.60 -16.73
C ASP A 235 5.56 -24.05 -16.79
N HIS A 236 6.39 -23.34 -16.06
CA HIS A 236 6.42 -21.88 -16.08
C HIS A 236 7.57 -21.36 -16.98
N PRO A 237 7.39 -20.21 -17.65
CA PRO A 237 8.45 -19.59 -18.44
C PRO A 237 9.68 -19.29 -17.56
N PRO A 238 10.91 -19.61 -17.99
CA PRO A 238 12.14 -19.34 -17.23
C PRO A 238 12.29 -17.89 -16.78
N LEU A 239 11.88 -16.93 -17.61
CA LEU A 239 11.88 -15.49 -17.30
C LEU A 239 11.08 -15.15 -16.04
N MET A 240 10.05 -15.94 -15.70
CA MET A 240 9.23 -15.69 -14.53
C MET A 240 10.01 -15.91 -13.23
N TYR A 241 10.88 -16.91 -13.21
CA TYR A 241 11.70 -17.26 -12.05
C TYR A 241 12.80 -16.24 -11.80
N SER A 242 13.53 -15.85 -12.85
CA SER A 242 14.59 -14.83 -12.75
C SER A 242 14.02 -13.47 -12.34
N THR A 243 12.86 -13.09 -12.91
CA THR A 243 12.18 -11.84 -12.54
C THR A 243 11.76 -11.84 -11.07
N LEU A 244 11.36 -12.98 -10.52
CA LEU A 244 10.96 -13.09 -9.11
C LEU A 244 12.15 -12.90 -8.16
N ILE A 245 13.28 -13.59 -8.42
CA ILE A 245 14.53 -13.40 -7.64
C ILE A 245 14.95 -11.95 -7.70
N ARG A 246 14.99 -11.36 -8.90
CA ARG A 246 15.33 -9.95 -9.09
C ARG A 246 14.42 -9.00 -8.30
N ALA A 247 13.11 -9.23 -8.31
CA ALA A 247 12.14 -8.42 -7.57
C ALA A 247 12.39 -8.47 -6.05
N CYS A 248 12.71 -9.65 -5.51
CA CYS A 248 13.07 -9.81 -4.11
C CYS A 248 14.35 -9.05 -3.75
N LEU A 249 15.38 -9.12 -4.61
CA LEU A 249 16.64 -8.40 -4.39
C LEU A 249 16.45 -6.87 -4.47
N ILE A 250 15.71 -6.37 -5.46
CA ILE A 250 15.37 -4.94 -5.55
C ILE A 250 14.66 -4.48 -4.28
N ARG A 251 13.68 -5.25 -3.81
CA ARG A 251 12.96 -4.94 -2.57
C ARG A 251 13.91 -4.91 -1.37
N ALA A 252 14.83 -5.87 -1.26
CA ALA A 252 15.83 -5.92 -0.20
C ALA A 252 16.72 -4.66 -0.20
N VAL A 253 17.22 -4.26 -1.38
CA VAL A 253 18.03 -3.05 -1.54
C VAL A 253 17.25 -1.78 -1.15
N LEU A 254 15.99 -1.67 -1.58
CA LEU A 254 15.17 -0.47 -1.34
C LEU A 254 14.64 -0.37 0.10
N CYS A 255 14.58 -1.47 0.84
CA CYS A 255 13.97 -1.50 2.17
C CYS A 255 14.97 -1.66 3.32
N CYS A 256 16.19 -2.13 3.07
CA CYS A 256 17.21 -2.30 4.11
C CYS A 256 18.12 -1.08 4.18
N SER A 257 18.09 -0.35 5.30
CA SER A 257 18.91 0.86 5.50
C SER A 257 20.39 0.59 5.82
N ASN A 258 20.79 -0.67 6.01
CA ASN A 258 22.17 -1.04 6.29
C ASN A 258 22.54 -2.41 5.72
N MET A 259 23.84 -2.63 5.53
CA MET A 259 24.39 -3.85 4.93
C MET A 259 24.10 -5.11 5.73
N ILE A 260 24.05 -5.04 7.04
CA ILE A 260 23.83 -6.22 7.89
C ILE A 260 22.40 -6.74 7.68
N ASP A 261 21.41 -5.85 7.72
CA ASP A 261 20.00 -6.22 7.48
C ASP A 261 19.81 -6.70 6.03
N PHE A 262 20.51 -6.08 5.06
CA PHE A 262 20.50 -6.55 3.67
C PHE A 262 21.10 -7.96 3.51
N TYR A 263 22.23 -8.28 4.15
CA TYR A 263 22.81 -9.62 4.10
C TYR A 263 21.92 -10.69 4.73
N HIS A 264 21.22 -10.33 5.82
CA HIS A 264 20.24 -11.24 6.40
C HIS A 264 19.09 -11.51 5.43
N GLU A 265 18.55 -10.45 4.81
CA GLU A 265 17.48 -10.57 3.83
C GLU A 265 17.90 -11.39 2.59
N ARG A 266 19.13 -11.16 2.08
CA ARG A 266 19.68 -11.96 1.00
C ARG A 266 19.69 -13.45 1.34
N ARG A 267 20.12 -13.81 2.54
CA ARG A 267 20.10 -15.21 2.99
C ARG A 267 18.70 -15.78 3.08
N ASP A 268 17.76 -15.01 3.60
CA ASP A 268 16.34 -15.41 3.67
C ASP A 268 15.76 -15.63 2.27
N ILE A 269 16.15 -14.83 1.28
CA ILE A 269 15.80 -15.00 -0.14
C ILE A 269 16.40 -16.33 -0.66
N GLU A 270 17.72 -16.55 -0.48
CA GLU A 270 18.43 -17.77 -0.91
C GLU A 270 17.75 -19.03 -0.31
N GLU A 271 17.47 -19.03 0.99
CA GLU A 271 16.82 -20.13 1.68
C GLU A 271 15.38 -20.34 1.17
N THR A 272 14.62 -19.26 0.99
CA THR A 272 13.25 -19.32 0.48
C THR A 272 13.18 -19.96 -0.90
N PHE A 273 14.02 -19.55 -1.82
CA PHE A 273 14.04 -20.13 -3.17
C PHE A 273 14.54 -21.56 -3.18
N SER A 274 15.55 -21.90 -2.37
CA SER A 274 16.05 -23.26 -2.23
C SER A 274 14.97 -24.23 -1.72
N ILE A 275 14.21 -23.85 -0.70
CA ILE A 275 13.08 -24.66 -0.17
C ILE A 275 11.99 -24.84 -1.23
N ASN A 276 11.82 -23.91 -2.14
CA ASN A 276 10.84 -23.96 -3.23
C ASN A 276 11.37 -24.65 -4.50
N GLY A 277 12.52 -25.33 -4.42
CA GLY A 277 13.03 -26.24 -5.46
C GLY A 277 13.99 -25.62 -6.46
N TYR A 278 14.45 -24.38 -6.23
CA TYR A 278 15.51 -23.77 -7.06
C TYR A 278 16.87 -24.33 -6.67
N THR A 279 17.73 -24.58 -7.65
CA THR A 279 19.12 -25.00 -7.40
C THR A 279 19.96 -23.83 -6.91
N TRP A 280 20.96 -24.09 -6.08
CA TRP A 280 21.89 -23.08 -5.60
C TRP A 280 22.62 -22.34 -6.73
N ASP A 281 23.04 -23.08 -7.76
CA ASP A 281 23.71 -22.49 -8.92
C ASP A 281 22.79 -21.48 -9.61
N TYR A 282 21.51 -21.85 -9.85
CA TYR A 282 20.52 -20.97 -10.47
C TYR A 282 20.29 -19.69 -9.64
N ILE A 283 20.15 -19.83 -8.32
CA ILE A 283 19.93 -18.68 -7.42
C ILE A 283 21.17 -17.77 -7.45
N ASN A 284 22.37 -18.36 -7.34
CA ASN A 284 23.62 -17.61 -7.26
C ASN A 284 23.92 -16.88 -8.57
N ASP A 285 23.73 -17.52 -9.73
CA ASP A 285 23.91 -16.91 -11.05
C ASP A 285 23.06 -15.63 -11.19
N HIS A 286 21.81 -15.67 -10.74
CA HIS A 286 20.91 -14.50 -10.84
C HIS A 286 21.23 -13.41 -9.81
N ILE A 287 21.77 -13.78 -8.66
CA ILE A 287 22.30 -12.82 -7.68
C ILE A 287 23.55 -12.13 -8.23
N GLU A 288 24.49 -12.88 -8.82
CA GLU A 288 25.70 -12.33 -9.44
C GLU A 288 25.37 -11.43 -10.64
N GLU A 289 24.40 -11.86 -11.47
CA GLU A 289 23.89 -11.05 -12.59
C GLU A 289 23.32 -9.72 -12.09
N PHE A 290 22.47 -9.77 -11.05
CA PHE A 290 21.88 -8.58 -10.42
C PHE A 290 22.95 -7.58 -9.95
N PHE A 291 23.95 -8.05 -9.21
CA PHE A 291 25.03 -7.17 -8.74
C PHE A 291 25.95 -6.71 -9.86
N GLY A 292 26.16 -7.54 -10.88
CA GLY A 292 26.94 -7.19 -12.06
C GLY A 292 26.37 -6.02 -12.84
N GLU A 293 25.05 -5.92 -12.95
CA GLU A 293 24.36 -4.80 -13.62
C GLU A 293 24.67 -3.43 -12.98
N PHE A 294 24.90 -3.41 -11.68
CA PHE A 294 25.18 -2.18 -10.94
C PHE A 294 26.70 -1.93 -10.77
N ASN A 295 27.58 -2.71 -11.42
CA ASN A 295 29.03 -2.73 -11.18
C ASN A 295 29.39 -2.95 -9.70
N ALA A 296 28.54 -3.62 -8.96
CA ALA A 296 28.58 -3.77 -7.51
C ALA A 296 29.12 -5.14 -7.09
N LEU A 297 29.99 -5.76 -7.90
CA LEU A 297 30.65 -7.04 -7.60
C LEU A 297 31.57 -6.95 -6.36
N GLU A 298 31.98 -5.74 -5.96
CA GLU A 298 32.60 -5.47 -4.67
C GLU A 298 31.53 -4.90 -3.73
N LEU A 299 30.97 -5.74 -2.91
CA LEU A 299 29.82 -5.60 -2.02
C LEU A 299 29.81 -4.43 -0.99
N ASN A 300 30.76 -3.52 -1.06
CA ASN A 300 30.93 -2.42 -0.11
C ASN A 300 30.16 -1.13 -0.48
N TYR A 301 29.46 -1.08 -1.63
CA TYR A 301 28.93 0.18 -2.16
C TYR A 301 27.43 0.21 -2.46
N LEU A 302 26.68 -0.87 -2.25
CA LEU A 302 25.29 -0.98 -2.66
C LEU A 302 24.30 0.03 -2.07
N PRO A 303 24.40 0.49 -0.82
CA PRO A 303 23.47 1.47 -0.27
C PRO A 303 23.59 2.89 -0.85
N PHE A 304 24.62 3.15 -1.69
CA PHE A 304 24.94 4.49 -2.20
C PHE A 304 24.75 4.64 -3.72
N ILE A 305 24.21 3.64 -4.42
CA ILE A 305 24.14 3.64 -5.91
C ILE A 305 22.70 3.78 -6.44
N LEU A 306 21.70 3.72 -5.60
CA LEU A 306 20.31 3.95 -5.93
C LEU A 306 19.80 5.15 -5.16
#